data_aaaea5e9a46277ee4a9863292efe670c
#
_entry.id   aaaea5e9a46277ee4a9863292efe670c
#
_cell.length_a   1.000
_cell.length_b   1.000
_cell.length_c   1.000
_cell.angle_alpha   90.00
_cell.angle_beta   90.00
_cell.angle_gamma   90.00
#
_symmetry.space_group_name_H-M   'P 1'
#
loop_
_entity.id
_entity.type
_entity.pdbx_description
1 polymer ?
#
loop_
_entity_poly.entity_id
_entity_poly.type
_entity_poly.pdbx_seq_one_letter_code
_entity_poly.pdbx_strand_id
1 'polypeptide(L)'
;MLKVLVAEDDRLLAQYYVTLLSEWDCETVVEHTGTDAIRRAATFRPDVALLGVVIPEMGGIEAAIKLLEICPGTKIVLVTESVPPKTLEQLAAQGFHFPTLPAPFTREELHSVVFGALEPKL
;
A
#
# COMPACT_ATOMS: atom_id res chain seq x y z
N MET A 1 -7.72 6.36 15.28
CA MET A 1 -7.24 6.85 13.96
C MET A 1 -6.79 5.71 13.10
N LEU A 2 -7.15 5.73 11.83
CA LEU A 2 -6.66 4.77 10.87
C LEU A 2 -5.16 5.01 10.62
N LYS A 3 -4.36 3.98 10.72
CA LYS A 3 -2.92 4.04 10.51
C LYS A 3 -2.59 3.59 9.10
N VAL A 4 -1.96 4.47 8.32
CA VAL A 4 -1.61 4.21 6.92
C VAL A 4 -0.11 4.32 6.71
N LEU A 5 0.48 3.28 6.17
CA LEU A 5 1.87 3.28 5.72
C LEU A 5 1.88 3.51 4.21
N VAL A 6 2.69 4.47 3.77
CA VAL A 6 2.89 4.74 2.35
C VAL A 6 4.34 4.43 1.99
N ALA A 7 4.55 3.56 1.02
CA ALA A 7 5.87 3.31 0.46
C ALA A 7 5.90 3.86 -0.97
N GLU A 8 6.60 4.97 -1.15
CA GLU A 8 6.64 5.70 -2.41
C GLU A 8 7.98 6.43 -2.53
N ASP A 9 8.71 6.21 -3.63
CA ASP A 9 10.01 6.85 -3.85
C ASP A 9 9.90 8.26 -4.45
N ASP A 10 8.82 8.57 -5.16
CA ASP A 10 8.57 9.92 -5.65
C ASP A 10 8.08 10.78 -4.48
N ARG A 11 8.92 11.74 -4.08
CA ARG A 11 8.65 12.55 -2.89
C ARG A 11 7.45 13.50 -3.05
N LEU A 12 7.20 13.98 -4.27
CA LEU A 12 6.04 14.83 -4.54
C LEU A 12 4.75 14.01 -4.46
N LEU A 13 4.76 12.81 -5.02
CA LEU A 13 3.61 11.92 -4.94
C LEU A 13 3.36 11.49 -3.49
N ALA A 14 4.42 11.18 -2.74
CA ALA A 14 4.30 10.84 -1.32
C ALA A 14 3.66 11.98 -0.53
N GLN A 15 4.06 13.22 -0.81
CA GLN A 15 3.47 14.40 -0.15
C GLN A 15 1.99 14.56 -0.49
N TYR A 16 1.61 14.26 -1.72
CA TYR A 16 0.21 14.28 -2.14
C TYR A 16 -0.62 13.27 -1.34
N TYR A 17 -0.12 12.05 -1.17
CA TYR A 17 -0.77 11.04 -0.31
C TYR A 17 -0.97 11.57 1.11
N VAL A 18 0.09 12.11 1.70
CA VAL A 18 0.04 12.61 3.08
C VAL A 18 -1.01 13.69 3.22
N THR A 19 -1.08 14.61 2.27
CA THR A 19 -2.06 15.70 2.30
C THR A 19 -3.48 15.17 2.29
N LEU A 20 -3.79 14.25 1.38
CA LEU A 20 -5.13 13.67 1.29
C LEU A 20 -5.50 12.83 2.51
N LEU A 21 -4.59 11.98 2.94
CA LEU A 21 -4.84 11.10 4.09
C LEU A 21 -5.01 11.90 5.37
N SER A 22 -4.28 13.00 5.52
CA SER A 22 -4.43 13.90 6.66
C SER A 22 -5.83 14.54 6.69
N GLU A 23 -6.37 14.90 5.53
CA GLU A 23 -7.74 15.44 5.44
C GLU A 23 -8.79 14.41 5.92
N TRP A 24 -8.48 13.13 5.84
CA TRP A 24 -9.39 12.04 6.24
C TRP A 24 -9.08 11.48 7.63
N ASP A 25 -8.36 12.25 8.44
CA ASP A 25 -8.01 11.90 9.82
C ASP A 25 -7.21 10.60 9.94
N CYS A 26 -6.33 10.32 8.98
CA CYS A 26 -5.42 9.17 9.05
C CYS A 26 -4.09 9.57 9.66
N GLU A 27 -3.54 8.69 10.49
CA GLU A 27 -2.15 8.79 10.93
C GLU A 27 -1.29 8.14 9.86
N THR A 28 -0.43 8.92 9.20
CA THR A 28 0.32 8.47 8.03
C THR A 28 1.81 8.51 8.28
N VAL A 29 2.50 7.42 7.91
CA VAL A 29 3.96 7.41 7.83
C VAL A 29 4.37 7.10 6.40
N VAL A 30 5.48 7.69 5.96
CA VAL A 30 5.99 7.52 4.60
C VAL A 30 7.41 6.97 4.67
N GLU A 31 7.67 5.97 3.86
CA GLU A 31 9.00 5.48 3.60
C GLU A 31 9.23 5.46 2.09
N HIS A 32 10.48 5.54 1.66
CA HIS A 32 10.82 5.69 0.25
C HIS A 32 11.41 4.44 -0.38
N THR A 33 11.63 3.40 0.41
CA THR A 33 12.13 2.11 -0.06
C THR A 33 11.30 0.98 0.52
N GLY A 34 11.30 -0.18 -0.14
CA GLY A 34 10.61 -1.36 0.37
C GLY A 34 11.20 -1.85 1.69
N THR A 35 12.52 -1.80 1.80
CA THR A 35 13.23 -2.22 3.03
C THR A 35 12.82 -1.37 4.23
N ASP A 36 12.81 -0.04 4.05
CA ASP A 36 12.43 0.86 5.14
C ASP A 36 10.94 0.74 5.47
N ALA A 37 10.09 0.48 4.47
CA ALA A 37 8.67 0.25 4.69
C ALA A 37 8.44 -0.96 5.60
N ILE A 38 9.12 -2.05 5.36
CA ILE A 38 9.00 -3.27 6.19
C ILE A 38 9.50 -2.99 7.61
N ARG A 39 10.65 -2.33 7.73
CA ARG A 39 11.20 -1.96 9.05
C ARG A 39 10.21 -1.09 9.83
N ARG A 40 9.61 -0.11 9.17
CA ARG A 40 8.64 0.78 9.79
C ARG A 40 7.37 0.04 10.22
N ALA A 41 6.89 -0.87 9.37
CA ALA A 41 5.67 -1.63 9.65
C ALA A 41 5.76 -2.45 10.93
N ALA A 42 6.94 -2.96 11.26
CA ALA A 42 7.16 -3.79 12.45
C ALA A 42 6.80 -3.07 13.75
N THR A 43 7.00 -1.75 13.81
CA THR A 43 6.66 -0.93 14.98
C THR A 43 5.36 -0.16 14.81
N PHE A 44 5.14 0.41 13.63
CA PHE A 44 3.95 1.22 13.35
C PHE A 44 2.67 0.39 13.28
N ARG A 45 2.76 -0.82 12.75
CA ARG A 45 1.66 -1.78 12.60
C ARG A 45 0.46 -1.15 11.89
N PRO A 46 0.58 -0.85 10.60
CA PRO A 46 -0.45 -0.12 9.87
C PRO A 46 -1.73 -0.93 9.69
N ASP A 47 -2.84 -0.22 9.61
CA ASP A 47 -4.14 -0.80 9.22
C ASP A 47 -4.19 -1.00 7.71
N VAL A 48 -3.63 -0.05 6.96
CA VAL A 48 -3.54 -0.08 5.49
C VAL A 48 -2.12 0.27 5.07
N ALA A 49 -1.61 -0.43 4.07
CA ALA A 49 -0.34 -0.11 3.45
C ALA A 49 -0.54 0.14 1.96
N LEU A 50 -0.13 1.32 1.50
CA LEU A 50 -0.13 1.70 0.09
C LEU A 50 1.28 1.55 -0.42
N LEU A 51 1.53 0.54 -1.24
CA LEU A 51 2.87 0.18 -1.67
C LEU A 51 3.05 0.41 -3.17
N GLY A 52 3.98 1.28 -3.54
CA GLY A 52 4.38 1.43 -4.94
C GLY A 52 5.00 0.11 -5.42
N VAL A 53 4.58 -0.37 -6.59
CA VAL A 53 5.11 -1.64 -7.12
C VAL A 53 6.58 -1.49 -7.49
N VAL A 54 6.96 -0.35 -8.08
CA VAL A 54 8.34 -0.07 -8.45
C VAL A 54 8.94 0.93 -7.46
N ILE A 55 9.55 0.41 -6.41
CA ILE A 55 10.26 1.21 -5.40
C ILE A 55 11.64 0.56 -5.17
N PRO A 56 12.65 1.36 -4.77
CA PRO A 56 14.01 0.82 -4.58
C PRO A 56 14.11 -0.09 -3.36
N GLU A 57 15.14 -0.89 -3.34
CA GLU A 57 15.52 -1.77 -2.22
C GLU A 57 14.38 -2.69 -1.78
N MET A 58 13.91 -3.52 -2.60
CA MET A 58 12.77 -4.41 -2.44
C MET A 58 11.52 -3.81 -3.07
N GLY A 59 11.10 -4.36 -4.20
CA GLY A 59 9.89 -3.92 -4.89
C GLY A 59 8.64 -4.12 -4.05
N GLY A 60 7.57 -3.41 -4.42
CA GLY A 60 6.32 -3.38 -3.65
C GLY A 60 5.64 -4.73 -3.48
N ILE A 61 5.73 -5.61 -4.46
CA ILE A 61 5.13 -6.95 -4.37
C ILE A 61 5.86 -7.79 -3.32
N GLU A 62 7.20 -7.79 -3.35
CA GLU A 62 7.98 -8.51 -2.35
C GLU A 62 7.75 -7.93 -0.95
N ALA A 63 7.69 -6.60 -0.85
CA ALA A 63 7.38 -5.92 0.40
C ALA A 63 5.99 -6.29 0.91
N ALA A 64 5.00 -6.39 0.02
CA ALA A 64 3.64 -6.78 0.39
C ALA A 64 3.61 -8.18 1.01
N ILE A 65 4.29 -9.13 0.41
CA ILE A 65 4.36 -10.50 0.92
C ILE A 65 5.03 -10.54 2.30
N LYS A 66 6.15 -9.84 2.46
CA LYS A 66 6.85 -9.78 3.75
C LYS A 66 6.02 -9.06 4.81
N LEU A 67 5.31 -8.02 4.43
CA LEU A 67 4.47 -7.27 5.36
C LEU A 67 3.35 -8.15 5.92
N LEU A 68 2.75 -9.00 5.10
CA LEU A 68 1.74 -9.95 5.56
C LEU A 68 2.29 -10.96 6.57
N GLU A 69 3.57 -11.31 6.49
CA GLU A 69 4.20 -12.21 7.46
C GLU A 69 4.32 -11.54 8.84
N ILE A 70 4.65 -10.26 8.87
CA ILE A 70 4.87 -9.53 10.13
C ILE A 70 3.62 -8.83 10.64
N CYS A 71 2.71 -8.46 9.76
CA CYS A 71 1.47 -7.76 10.09
C CYS A 71 0.30 -8.38 9.30
N PRO A 72 -0.15 -9.59 9.65
CA PRO A 72 -1.17 -10.29 8.86
C PRO A 72 -2.53 -9.60 8.80
N GLY A 73 -2.80 -8.67 9.71
CA GLY A 73 -4.05 -7.89 9.71
C GLY A 73 -4.02 -6.65 8.82
N THR A 74 -2.86 -6.27 8.28
CA THR A 74 -2.74 -5.10 7.42
C THR A 74 -3.40 -5.34 6.06
N LYS A 75 -4.19 -4.37 5.61
CA LYS A 75 -4.76 -4.38 4.26
C LYS A 75 -3.77 -3.73 3.31
N ILE A 76 -3.37 -4.46 2.27
CA ILE A 76 -2.35 -4.01 1.34
C ILE A 76 -2.98 -3.59 0.02
N VAL A 77 -2.55 -2.44 -0.50
CA VAL A 77 -2.95 -1.93 -1.81
C VAL A 77 -1.67 -1.68 -2.60
N LEU A 78 -1.60 -2.24 -3.79
CA LEU A 78 -0.48 -2.02 -4.71
C LEU A 78 -0.78 -0.83 -5.60
N VAL A 79 0.09 0.17 -5.59
CA VAL A 79 -0.05 1.37 -6.42
C VAL A 79 0.88 1.24 -7.61
N THR A 80 0.35 1.33 -8.83
CA THR A 80 1.14 1.08 -10.02
C THR A 80 0.51 1.69 -11.27
N GLU A 81 1.35 2.02 -12.26
CA GLU A 81 0.87 2.38 -13.59
C GLU A 81 0.32 1.15 -14.30
N SER A 82 0.91 -0.02 -14.07
CA SER A 82 0.40 -1.29 -14.57
C SER A 82 1.03 -2.47 -13.84
N VAL A 83 0.23 -3.51 -13.59
CA VAL A 83 0.73 -4.82 -13.19
C VAL A 83 0.39 -5.79 -14.30
N PRO A 84 1.36 -6.49 -14.88
CA PRO A 84 1.05 -7.48 -15.92
C PRO A 84 0.06 -8.51 -15.41
N PRO A 85 -0.97 -8.88 -16.20
CA PRO A 85 -1.96 -9.87 -15.76
C PRO A 85 -1.34 -11.20 -15.31
N LYS A 86 -0.25 -11.61 -15.95
CA LYS A 86 0.47 -12.82 -15.57
C LYS A 86 1.02 -12.76 -14.15
N THR A 87 1.50 -11.58 -13.73
CA THR A 87 2.01 -11.38 -12.36
C THR A 87 0.87 -11.55 -11.36
N LEU A 88 -0.28 -10.95 -11.62
CA LEU A 88 -1.45 -11.08 -10.75
C LEU A 88 -1.94 -12.53 -10.67
N GLU A 89 -1.93 -13.26 -11.80
CA GLU A 89 -2.28 -14.68 -11.83
C GLU A 89 -1.33 -15.53 -11.00
N GLN A 90 -0.03 -15.26 -11.09
CA GLN A 90 0.98 -15.97 -10.31
C GLN A 90 0.82 -15.72 -8.81
N LEU A 91 0.51 -14.49 -8.42
CA LEU A 91 0.24 -14.14 -7.03
C LEU A 91 -1.02 -14.83 -6.53
N ALA A 92 -2.09 -14.82 -7.32
CA ALA A 92 -3.35 -15.47 -6.97
C ALA A 92 -3.16 -16.98 -6.79
N ALA A 93 -2.34 -17.62 -7.63
CA ALA A 93 -2.02 -19.04 -7.52
C ALA A 93 -1.29 -19.37 -6.21
N GLN A 94 -0.60 -18.39 -5.61
CA GLN A 94 0.05 -18.52 -4.32
C GLN A 94 -0.83 -18.06 -3.15
N GLY A 95 -2.07 -17.66 -3.43
CA GLY A 95 -3.01 -17.20 -2.41
C GLY A 95 -2.98 -15.72 -2.13
N PHE A 96 -2.25 -14.92 -2.93
CA PHE A 96 -2.15 -13.47 -2.73
C PHE A 96 -3.09 -12.71 -3.66
N HIS A 97 -4.05 -12.01 -3.07
CA HIS A 97 -5.04 -11.22 -3.79
C HIS A 97 -4.97 -9.76 -3.31
N PHE A 98 -4.07 -8.99 -3.93
CA PHE A 98 -3.87 -7.60 -3.55
C PHE A 98 -4.72 -6.68 -4.42
N PRO A 99 -5.54 -5.79 -3.82
CA PRO A 99 -6.17 -4.73 -4.60
C PRO A 99 -5.10 -3.82 -5.20
N THR A 100 -5.38 -3.30 -6.37
CA THR A 100 -4.48 -2.39 -7.07
C THR A 100 -5.13 -1.02 -7.22
N LEU A 101 -4.31 0.03 -7.13
CA LEU A 101 -4.71 1.40 -7.43
C LEU A 101 -3.88 1.88 -8.61
N PRO A 102 -4.48 2.00 -9.80
CA PRO A 102 -3.75 2.51 -10.97
C PRO A 102 -3.36 3.98 -10.79
N ALA A 103 -2.12 4.30 -11.12
CA ALA A 103 -1.62 5.67 -11.10
C ALA A 103 -1.56 6.22 -12.54
N PRO A 104 -1.91 7.48 -12.78
CA PRO A 104 -2.41 8.44 -11.79
C PRO A 104 -3.83 8.10 -11.34
N PHE A 105 -4.15 8.46 -10.10
CA PHE A 105 -5.46 8.18 -9.51
C PHE A 105 -6.13 9.48 -9.06
N THR A 106 -7.45 9.44 -8.93
CA THR A 106 -8.22 10.56 -8.39
C THR A 106 -8.28 10.48 -6.87
N ARG A 107 -8.63 11.58 -6.24
CA ARG A 107 -8.87 11.65 -4.80
C ARG A 107 -9.92 10.60 -4.38
N GLU A 108 -10.99 10.47 -5.15
CA GLU A 108 -12.06 9.53 -4.88
C GLU A 108 -11.61 8.08 -4.99
N GLU A 109 -10.75 7.77 -5.96
CA GLU A 109 -10.18 6.44 -6.12
C GLU A 109 -9.30 6.07 -4.94
N LEU A 110 -8.46 6.99 -4.47
CA LEU A 110 -7.64 6.77 -3.29
C LEU A 110 -8.52 6.54 -2.05
N HIS A 111 -9.51 7.37 -1.85
CA HIS A 111 -10.45 7.25 -0.72
C HIS A 111 -11.12 5.88 -0.73
N SER A 112 -11.66 5.47 -1.88
CA SER A 112 -12.34 4.19 -2.04
C SER A 112 -11.43 3.01 -1.67
N VAL A 113 -10.20 3.01 -2.16
CA VAL A 113 -9.30 1.88 -1.93
C VAL A 113 -8.81 1.82 -0.48
N VAL A 114 -8.60 2.97 0.16
CA VAL A 114 -8.16 3.02 1.55
C VAL A 114 -9.28 2.57 2.50
N PHE A 115 -10.45 3.12 2.36
CA PHE A 115 -11.56 2.84 3.28
C PHE A 115 -12.34 1.59 2.88
N GLY A 116 -12.46 1.31 1.59
CA GLY A 116 -13.09 0.09 1.10
C GLY A 116 -12.34 -1.17 1.51
N ALA A 117 -11.01 -1.10 1.62
CA ALA A 117 -10.19 -2.23 2.05
C ALA A 117 -10.51 -2.71 3.48
N LEU A 118 -11.13 -1.85 4.30
CA LEU A 118 -11.46 -2.14 5.69
C LEU A 118 -12.92 -2.53 5.89
N GLU A 119 -13.76 -2.42 4.86
CA GLU A 119 -15.16 -2.78 4.96
C GLU A 119 -15.31 -4.30 5.06
N PRO A 120 -16.17 -4.78 5.97
CA PRO A 120 -16.43 -6.22 6.03
C PRO A 120 -17.11 -6.68 4.74
N LYS A 121 -16.70 -7.82 4.24
CA LYS A 121 -17.36 -8.43 3.10
C LYS A 121 -18.65 -9.09 3.59
N LEU A 122 -19.74 -8.68 3.00
CA LEU A 122 -21.04 -9.25 3.27
C LEU A 122 -21.24 -10.55 2.49
#